data_e3a1682cc07a30bf74f5f64ed50586fe
#
_entry.id   e3a1682cc07a30bf74f5f64ed50586fe
#
_cell.length_a   1.000
_cell.length_b   1.000
_cell.length_c   1.000
_cell.angle_alpha   90.00
_cell.angle_beta   90.00
_cell.angle_gamma   90.00
#
_symmetry.space_group_name_H-M   'P 1'
#
loop_
_entity.id
_entity.type
_entity.pdbx_description
1 polymer ?
#
loop_
_entity_poly.entity_id
_entity_poly.type
_entity_poly.pdbx_seq_one_letter_code
_entity_poly.pdbx_strand_id
1 'polypeptide(L)'
;VKRKGLVIGGLTAASATGQLIFLPGLSWLAVNHGWKSVSIVVGSASLVMVPIIFLFLKESPKAIGLNPYGADENYEHPPLMQTNAAKLAIDTLKESLPKRDFWYLVGSFFVCGLSTSGLIGTHLIAAGHDHGMSEVVAAGLLAMIGVFDVIGTICSGWLTDRVDPRKLLFFYYFLRGVSLFLLPSILFASVHPSTLVFVIFYGLDWVATVPPTIVLCRTVLGPNRGTVVYGWVFAAHQIGGGIAAYGAALARVKFGDYSLAFYTAGILCVITSYFVLKIGREKELV
;
A
#
# COMPACT_ATOMS: atom_id res chain seq x y z
N VAL A 1 -20.67 -11.31 -10.19
CA VAL A 1 -19.76 -10.26 -10.57
C VAL A 1 -18.37 -10.86 -10.81
N LYS A 2 -18.04 -11.05 -12.07
CA LYS A 2 -16.80 -11.69 -12.53
C LYS A 2 -15.62 -10.70 -12.46
N ARG A 3 -14.40 -11.19 -12.16
CA ARG A 3 -13.11 -10.44 -12.21
C ARG A 3 -12.96 -9.26 -11.22
N LYS A 4 -13.52 -9.38 -10.01
CA LYS A 4 -13.36 -8.33 -8.97
C LYS A 4 -11.89 -8.05 -8.62
N GLY A 5 -11.09 -9.10 -8.45
CA GLY A 5 -9.68 -8.99 -8.12
C GLY A 5 -8.88 -8.22 -9.17
N LEU A 6 -9.12 -8.52 -10.46
CA LEU A 6 -8.44 -7.82 -11.56
C LEU A 6 -8.79 -6.32 -11.58
N VAL A 7 -10.06 -5.97 -11.37
CA VAL A 7 -10.50 -4.56 -11.33
C VAL A 7 -9.90 -3.83 -10.13
N ILE A 8 -9.91 -4.45 -8.95
CA ILE A 8 -9.29 -3.87 -7.74
C ILE A 8 -7.78 -3.72 -7.97
N GLY A 9 -7.12 -4.74 -8.50
CA GLY A 9 -5.69 -4.69 -8.84
C GLY A 9 -5.37 -3.55 -9.82
N GLY A 10 -6.16 -3.40 -10.88
CA GLY A 10 -6.00 -2.31 -11.85
C GLY A 10 -6.18 -0.92 -11.24
N LEU A 11 -7.21 -0.73 -10.41
CA LEU A 11 -7.44 0.54 -9.70
C LEU A 11 -6.31 0.84 -8.69
N THR A 12 -5.82 -0.17 -7.99
CA THR A 12 -4.71 -0.02 -7.04
C THR A 12 -3.40 0.29 -7.78
N ALA A 13 -3.17 -0.34 -8.94
CA ALA A 13 -2.01 -0.08 -9.78
C ALA A 13 -1.97 1.36 -10.34
N ALA A 14 -3.09 2.05 -10.41
CA ALA A 14 -3.14 3.46 -10.84
C ALA A 14 -2.30 4.39 -9.94
N SER A 15 -2.16 4.09 -8.65
CA SER A 15 -1.31 4.87 -7.74
C SER A 15 0.18 4.71 -8.08
N ALA A 16 0.62 3.51 -8.41
CA ALA A 16 1.99 3.23 -8.86
C ALA A 16 2.28 3.90 -10.21
N THR A 17 1.31 3.89 -11.12
CA THR A 17 1.40 4.61 -12.41
C THR A 17 1.59 6.11 -12.19
N GLY A 18 0.91 6.68 -11.19
CA GLY A 18 1.09 8.07 -10.79
C GLY A 18 2.53 8.36 -10.34
N GLN A 19 3.11 7.53 -9.49
CA GLN A 19 4.51 7.66 -9.07
C GLN A 19 5.48 7.59 -10.26
N LEU A 20 5.30 6.62 -11.15
CA LEU A 20 6.13 6.43 -12.32
C LEU A 20 6.17 7.67 -13.23
N ILE A 21 5.00 8.23 -13.52
CA ILE A 21 4.87 9.33 -14.49
C ILE A 21 5.29 10.67 -13.86
N PHE A 22 4.83 10.95 -12.64
CA PHE A 22 4.95 12.28 -12.06
C PHE A 22 6.21 12.48 -11.22
N LEU A 23 6.72 11.44 -10.53
CA LEU A 23 7.81 11.60 -9.58
C LEU A 23 9.12 12.12 -10.22
N PRO A 24 9.60 11.61 -11.37
CA PRO A 24 10.79 12.14 -12.01
C PRO A 24 10.64 13.60 -12.45
N GLY A 25 9.48 13.97 -13.02
CA GLY A 25 9.18 15.34 -13.42
C GLY A 25 9.07 16.30 -12.24
N LEU A 26 8.40 15.87 -11.16
CA LEU A 26 8.28 16.67 -9.94
C LEU A 26 9.64 16.82 -9.23
N SER A 27 10.48 15.80 -9.24
CA SER A 27 11.84 15.87 -8.71
C SER A 27 12.69 16.87 -9.50
N TRP A 28 12.65 16.82 -10.82
CA TRP A 28 13.32 17.81 -11.68
C TRP A 28 12.82 19.23 -11.39
N LEU A 29 11.50 19.41 -11.24
CA LEU A 29 10.88 20.70 -10.93
C LEU A 29 11.34 21.21 -9.55
N ALA A 30 11.44 20.31 -8.55
CA ALA A 30 11.91 20.65 -7.22
C ALA A 30 13.35 21.16 -7.22
N VAL A 31 14.23 20.48 -7.94
CA VAL A 31 15.66 20.84 -8.05
C VAL A 31 15.85 22.19 -8.77
N ASN A 32 15.11 22.43 -9.87
CA ASN A 32 15.32 23.62 -10.70
C ASN A 32 14.51 24.84 -10.28
N HIS A 33 13.32 24.65 -9.69
CA HIS A 33 12.36 25.73 -9.36
C HIS A 33 11.90 25.72 -7.90
N GLY A 34 12.43 24.80 -7.09
CA GLY A 34 12.14 24.69 -5.66
C GLY A 34 10.77 24.03 -5.36
N TRP A 35 10.61 23.65 -4.09
CA TRP A 35 9.44 22.89 -3.61
C TRP A 35 8.10 23.62 -3.77
N LYS A 36 8.09 24.97 -3.76
CA LYS A 36 6.85 25.77 -3.95
C LYS A 36 6.21 25.52 -5.31
N SER A 37 7.02 25.43 -6.36
CA SER A 37 6.55 25.11 -7.72
C SER A 37 5.90 23.74 -7.80
N VAL A 38 6.50 22.75 -7.12
CA VAL A 38 5.95 21.39 -6.99
C VAL A 38 4.58 21.44 -6.32
N SER A 39 4.46 22.15 -5.19
CA SER A 39 3.20 22.27 -4.45
C SER A 39 2.09 22.93 -5.28
N ILE A 40 2.44 23.95 -6.07
CA ILE A 40 1.48 24.63 -6.96
C ILE A 40 1.01 23.67 -8.06
N VAL A 41 1.92 22.95 -8.71
CA VAL A 41 1.57 22.00 -9.78
C VAL A 41 0.69 20.87 -9.26
N VAL A 42 1.05 20.24 -8.15
CA VAL A 42 0.26 19.17 -7.53
C VAL A 42 -1.09 19.67 -7.05
N GLY A 43 -1.14 20.84 -6.40
CA GLY A 43 -2.38 21.46 -5.95
C GLY A 43 -3.31 21.81 -7.11
N SER A 44 -2.78 22.39 -8.19
CA SER A 44 -3.55 22.71 -9.39
C SER A 44 -4.10 21.47 -10.09
N ALA A 45 -3.28 20.43 -10.23
CA ALA A 45 -3.71 19.14 -10.80
C ALA A 45 -4.84 18.52 -9.95
N SER A 46 -4.72 18.54 -8.63
CA SER A 46 -5.77 18.06 -7.72
C SER A 46 -7.08 18.84 -7.87
N LEU A 47 -7.01 20.16 -7.99
CA LEU A 47 -8.20 21.00 -8.21
C LEU A 47 -8.89 20.71 -9.54
N VAL A 48 -8.13 20.45 -10.61
CA VAL A 48 -8.68 20.05 -11.92
C VAL A 48 -9.39 18.69 -11.84
N MET A 49 -8.92 17.77 -10.99
CA MET A 49 -9.57 16.47 -10.82
C MET A 49 -10.96 16.57 -10.17
N VAL A 50 -11.22 17.58 -9.35
CA VAL A 50 -12.52 17.74 -8.66
C VAL A 50 -13.70 17.78 -9.66
N PRO A 51 -13.76 18.70 -10.64
CA PRO A 51 -14.85 18.71 -11.62
C PRO A 51 -14.89 17.44 -12.49
N ILE A 52 -13.74 16.87 -12.82
CA ILE A 52 -13.67 15.62 -13.60
C ILE A 52 -14.36 14.49 -12.83
N ILE A 53 -14.03 14.30 -11.56
CA ILE A 53 -14.66 13.28 -10.71
C ILE A 53 -16.15 13.54 -10.59
N PHE A 54 -16.56 14.78 -10.34
CA PHE A 54 -17.98 15.14 -10.18
C PHE A 54 -18.81 14.86 -11.44
N LEU A 55 -18.26 15.10 -12.61
CA LEU A 55 -18.96 14.90 -13.88
C LEU A 55 -19.00 13.42 -14.31
N PHE A 56 -17.91 12.70 -14.16
CA PHE A 56 -17.73 11.36 -14.76
C PHE A 56 -17.93 10.22 -13.77
N LEU A 57 -17.61 10.40 -12.48
CA LEU A 57 -17.74 9.33 -11.50
C LEU A 57 -19.19 9.24 -11.00
N LYS A 58 -19.84 8.10 -11.26
CA LYS A 58 -21.19 7.82 -10.76
C LYS A 58 -21.12 6.91 -9.53
N GLU A 59 -22.05 7.10 -8.59
CA GLU A 59 -22.06 6.35 -7.32
C GLU A 59 -22.23 4.85 -7.51
N SER A 60 -23.00 4.42 -8.51
CA SER A 60 -23.25 3.01 -8.77
C SER A 60 -23.72 2.77 -10.20
N PRO A 61 -23.57 1.53 -10.74
CA PRO A 61 -24.18 1.16 -12.03
C PRO A 61 -25.68 1.39 -12.06
N LYS A 62 -26.38 1.17 -10.94
CA LYS A 62 -27.82 1.42 -10.81
C LYS A 62 -28.19 2.89 -11.08
N ALA A 63 -27.35 3.84 -10.68
CA ALA A 63 -27.60 5.26 -10.91
C ALA A 63 -27.64 5.67 -12.39
N ILE A 64 -27.10 4.81 -13.26
CA ILE A 64 -27.09 4.97 -14.73
C ILE A 64 -27.89 3.89 -15.44
N GLY A 65 -28.75 3.15 -14.72
CA GLY A 65 -29.62 2.12 -15.28
C GLY A 65 -28.92 0.83 -15.73
N LEU A 66 -27.68 0.59 -15.27
CA LEU A 66 -26.91 -0.60 -15.66
C LEU A 66 -26.77 -1.59 -14.51
N ASN A 67 -26.64 -2.87 -14.86
CA ASN A 67 -26.23 -3.91 -13.93
C ASN A 67 -24.69 -3.95 -13.78
N PRO A 68 -24.16 -4.41 -12.63
CA PRO A 68 -22.73 -4.63 -12.46
C PRO A 68 -22.20 -5.62 -13.51
N TYR A 69 -20.98 -5.37 -14.01
CA TYR A 69 -20.35 -6.23 -15.01
C TYR A 69 -20.32 -7.72 -14.60
N GLY A 70 -20.89 -8.58 -15.44
CA GLY A 70 -21.00 -10.01 -15.19
C GLY A 70 -22.10 -10.40 -14.20
N ALA A 71 -23.04 -9.51 -13.91
CA ALA A 71 -24.29 -9.84 -13.26
C ALA A 71 -25.29 -10.44 -14.25
N ASP A 72 -26.15 -11.35 -13.77
CA ASP A 72 -27.22 -11.92 -14.56
C ASP A 72 -28.32 -10.88 -14.82
N GLU A 73 -29.17 -11.11 -15.83
CA GLU A 73 -30.25 -10.19 -16.19
C GLU A 73 -31.22 -9.94 -15.01
N ASN A 74 -31.41 -10.91 -14.15
CA ASN A 74 -32.24 -10.82 -12.94
C ASN A 74 -31.47 -10.38 -11.69
N TYR A 75 -30.36 -9.65 -11.84
CA TYR A 75 -29.57 -9.18 -10.70
C TYR A 75 -30.37 -8.21 -9.82
N GLU A 76 -30.70 -8.67 -8.63
CA GLU A 76 -31.28 -7.79 -7.61
C GLU A 76 -30.20 -6.90 -7.01
N HIS A 77 -30.35 -5.60 -7.21
CA HIS A 77 -29.46 -4.63 -6.56
C HIS A 77 -29.68 -4.70 -5.05
N PRO A 78 -28.60 -4.89 -4.25
CA PRO A 78 -28.72 -4.85 -2.81
C PRO A 78 -29.39 -3.54 -2.40
N PRO A 79 -30.30 -3.57 -1.40
CA PRO A 79 -30.92 -2.36 -0.92
C PRO A 79 -29.85 -1.34 -0.52
N LEU A 80 -30.01 -0.09 -0.94
CA LEU A 80 -29.17 0.99 -0.48
C LEU A 80 -29.28 1.03 1.05
N MET A 81 -28.21 0.69 1.75
CA MET A 81 -28.19 0.81 3.20
C MET A 81 -28.34 2.29 3.55
N GLN A 82 -29.53 2.69 3.99
CA GLN A 82 -29.82 4.04 4.51
C GLN A 82 -29.17 4.25 5.90
N THR A 83 -28.03 3.64 6.15
CA THR A 83 -27.33 3.73 7.41
C THR A 83 -26.35 4.90 7.33
N ASN A 84 -26.33 5.75 8.33
CA ASN A 84 -25.32 6.79 8.45
C ASN A 84 -23.93 6.16 8.37
N ALA A 85 -23.14 6.52 7.34
CA ALA A 85 -21.84 5.92 7.07
C ALA A 85 -20.88 6.03 8.25
N ALA A 86 -20.93 7.15 8.99
CA ALA A 86 -20.11 7.36 10.19
C ALA A 86 -20.52 6.40 11.31
N LYS A 87 -21.82 6.19 11.52
CA LYS A 87 -22.32 5.23 12.50
C LYS A 87 -21.90 3.81 12.13
N LEU A 88 -22.06 3.41 10.86
CA LEU A 88 -21.63 2.11 10.37
C LEU A 88 -20.13 1.88 10.60
N ALA A 89 -19.29 2.89 10.33
CA ALA A 89 -17.84 2.80 10.55
C ALA A 89 -17.52 2.57 12.04
N ILE A 90 -18.12 3.35 12.94
CA ILE A 90 -17.89 3.26 14.38
C ILE A 90 -18.41 1.93 14.94
N ASP A 91 -19.62 1.51 14.56
CA ASP A 91 -20.20 0.25 15.03
C ASP A 91 -19.36 -0.95 14.54
N THR A 92 -18.90 -0.91 13.30
CA THR A 92 -18.01 -1.93 12.75
C THR A 92 -16.67 -1.98 13.48
N LEU A 93 -16.10 -0.82 13.85
CA LEU A 93 -14.89 -0.78 14.68
C LEU A 93 -15.13 -1.42 16.05
N LYS A 94 -16.19 -1.01 16.76
CA LYS A 94 -16.51 -1.55 18.09
C LYS A 94 -16.69 -3.08 18.07
N GLU A 95 -17.33 -3.62 17.05
CA GLU A 95 -17.49 -5.07 16.88
C GLU A 95 -16.19 -5.80 16.51
N SER A 96 -15.24 -5.09 15.92
CA SER A 96 -13.95 -5.63 15.52
C SER A 96 -12.92 -5.64 16.63
N LEU A 97 -12.94 -4.65 17.53
CA LEU A 97 -11.98 -4.49 18.62
C LEU A 97 -11.76 -5.74 19.50
N PRO A 98 -12.80 -6.54 19.87
CA PRO A 98 -12.59 -7.75 20.67
C PRO A 98 -12.00 -8.93 19.89
N LYS A 99 -11.91 -8.84 18.56
CA LYS A 99 -11.45 -9.95 17.71
C LYS A 99 -9.94 -9.89 17.53
N ARG A 100 -9.23 -10.97 17.86
CA ARG A 100 -7.76 -11.08 17.72
C ARG A 100 -7.31 -10.91 16.26
N ASP A 101 -8.09 -11.44 15.32
CA ASP A 101 -7.80 -11.33 13.90
C ASP A 101 -7.79 -9.89 13.40
N PHE A 102 -8.63 -9.03 13.98
CA PHE A 102 -8.61 -7.59 13.67
C PHE A 102 -7.26 -6.97 14.02
N TRP A 103 -6.70 -7.29 15.19
CA TRP A 103 -5.41 -6.77 15.61
C TRP A 103 -4.23 -7.31 14.81
N TYR A 104 -4.31 -8.57 14.35
CA TYR A 104 -3.31 -9.10 13.41
C TYR A 104 -3.34 -8.36 12.07
N LEU A 105 -4.54 -8.05 11.53
CA LEU A 105 -4.70 -7.26 10.32
C LEU A 105 -4.22 -5.82 10.51
N VAL A 106 -4.61 -5.16 11.59
CA VAL A 106 -4.19 -3.80 11.94
C VAL A 106 -2.67 -3.73 12.10
N GLY A 107 -2.08 -4.63 12.89
CA GLY A 107 -0.63 -4.67 13.13
C GLY A 107 0.16 -4.96 11.87
N SER A 108 -0.28 -5.91 11.04
CA SER A 108 0.40 -6.23 9.79
C SER A 108 0.36 -5.05 8.81
N PHE A 109 -0.78 -4.40 8.69
CA PHE A 109 -0.91 -3.29 7.75
C PHE A 109 -0.28 -1.99 8.28
N PHE A 110 -0.18 -1.82 9.59
CA PHE A 110 0.65 -0.79 10.21
C PHE A 110 2.13 -0.94 9.81
N VAL A 111 2.69 -2.17 9.90
CA VAL A 111 4.06 -2.46 9.48
C VAL A 111 4.23 -2.31 7.96
N CYS A 112 3.19 -2.61 7.18
CA CYS A 112 3.19 -2.30 5.74
C CYS A 112 3.42 -0.81 5.50
N GLY A 113 2.60 0.06 6.10
CA GLY A 113 2.72 1.51 5.95
C GLY A 113 4.06 2.05 6.45
N LEU A 114 4.53 1.52 7.58
CA LEU A 114 5.83 1.85 8.16
C LEU A 114 6.97 1.57 7.16
N SER A 115 7.00 0.38 6.56
CA SER A 115 8.09 -0.04 5.68
C SER A 115 7.97 0.55 4.27
N THR A 116 6.78 0.74 3.72
CA THR A 116 6.57 1.24 2.35
C THR A 116 6.54 2.77 2.31
N SER A 117 5.38 3.38 2.50
CA SER A 117 5.18 4.83 2.35
C SER A 117 5.99 5.65 3.35
N GLY A 118 6.09 5.18 4.60
CA GLY A 118 6.79 5.90 5.66
C GLY A 118 8.31 5.86 5.51
N LEU A 119 8.88 4.70 5.24
CA LEU A 119 10.34 4.55 5.18
C LEU A 119 10.86 4.69 3.73
N ILE A 120 10.55 3.74 2.86
CA ILE A 120 11.11 3.76 1.50
C ILE A 120 10.53 4.91 0.67
N GLY A 121 9.21 5.09 0.67
CA GLY A 121 8.56 6.16 -0.09
C GLY A 121 9.02 7.57 0.29
N THR A 122 9.36 7.78 1.56
CA THR A 122 9.77 9.09 2.08
C THR A 122 11.29 9.28 2.06
N HIS A 123 12.07 8.23 2.34
CA HIS A 123 13.49 8.40 2.65
C HIS A 123 14.46 7.73 1.67
N LEU A 124 14.01 6.93 0.68
CA LEU A 124 14.91 6.27 -0.26
C LEU A 124 15.78 7.27 -1.04
N ILE A 125 15.19 8.40 -1.46
CA ILE A 125 15.92 9.45 -2.20
C ILE A 125 17.01 10.05 -1.30
N ALA A 126 16.66 10.42 -0.07
CA ALA A 126 17.60 11.00 0.88
C ALA A 126 18.68 9.99 1.31
N ALA A 127 18.31 8.72 1.51
CA ALA A 127 19.27 7.66 1.82
C ALA A 127 20.24 7.42 0.65
N GLY A 128 19.76 7.42 -0.59
CA GLY A 128 20.61 7.36 -1.78
C GLY A 128 21.58 8.54 -1.86
N HIS A 129 21.09 9.74 -1.58
CA HIS A 129 21.92 10.96 -1.55
C HIS A 129 23.02 10.88 -0.48
N ASP A 130 22.72 10.35 0.72
CA ASP A 130 23.73 10.16 1.78
C ASP A 130 24.85 9.18 1.37
N HIS A 131 24.59 8.31 0.39
CA HIS A 131 25.58 7.41 -0.23
C HIS A 131 26.20 7.96 -1.51
N GLY A 132 26.00 9.26 -1.81
CA GLY A 132 26.59 9.97 -2.96
C GLY A 132 25.81 9.82 -4.28
N MET A 133 24.60 9.23 -4.25
CA MET A 133 23.75 9.14 -5.43
C MET A 133 23.06 10.48 -5.70
N SER A 134 22.91 10.89 -6.97
CA SER A 134 22.15 12.10 -7.30
C SER A 134 20.66 11.88 -7.00
N GLU A 135 19.96 12.95 -6.59
CA GLU A 135 18.54 12.90 -6.25
C GLU A 135 17.68 12.41 -7.43
N VAL A 136 18.03 12.79 -8.66
CA VAL A 136 17.32 12.37 -9.87
C VAL A 136 17.46 10.87 -10.10
N VAL A 137 18.64 10.29 -9.88
CA VAL A 137 18.88 8.85 -10.00
C VAL A 137 18.11 8.10 -8.90
N ALA A 138 18.18 8.56 -7.66
CA ALA A 138 17.44 7.96 -6.55
C ALA A 138 15.92 8.04 -6.76
N ALA A 139 15.40 9.17 -7.27
CA ALA A 139 13.99 9.29 -7.67
C ALA A 139 13.63 8.34 -8.81
N GLY A 140 14.54 8.11 -9.75
CA GLY A 140 14.38 7.10 -10.81
C GLY A 140 14.26 5.67 -10.26
N LEU A 141 15.03 5.31 -9.24
CA LEU A 141 14.91 4.01 -8.56
C LEU A 141 13.53 3.86 -7.89
N LEU A 142 13.04 4.90 -7.22
CA LEU A 142 11.71 4.90 -6.60
C LEU A 142 10.60 4.82 -7.66
N ALA A 143 10.74 5.50 -8.80
CA ALA A 143 9.82 5.37 -9.92
C ALA A 143 9.84 3.95 -10.51
N MET A 144 11.00 3.31 -10.59
CA MET A 144 11.14 1.93 -11.07
C MET A 144 10.47 0.93 -10.11
N ILE A 145 10.53 1.15 -8.80
CA ILE A 145 9.71 0.42 -7.81
C ILE A 145 8.23 0.49 -8.22
N GLY A 146 7.73 1.66 -8.63
CA GLY A 146 6.36 1.83 -9.12
C GLY A 146 6.02 0.99 -10.36
N VAL A 147 6.97 0.80 -11.29
CA VAL A 147 6.78 -0.09 -12.46
C VAL A 147 6.53 -1.53 -12.01
N PHE A 148 7.41 -2.03 -11.14
CA PHE A 148 7.30 -3.40 -10.65
C PHE A 148 6.11 -3.59 -9.72
N ASP A 149 5.67 -2.54 -9.01
CA ASP A 149 4.45 -2.57 -8.19
C ASP A 149 3.20 -2.83 -9.03
N VAL A 150 3.07 -2.23 -10.21
CA VAL A 150 1.96 -2.54 -11.13
C VAL A 150 1.90 -4.03 -11.44
N ILE A 151 3.04 -4.62 -11.79
CA ILE A 151 3.15 -6.05 -12.12
C ILE A 151 2.84 -6.89 -10.87
N GLY A 152 3.48 -6.57 -9.75
CA GLY A 152 3.35 -7.29 -8.49
C GLY A 152 1.92 -7.28 -7.95
N THR A 153 1.26 -6.13 -7.98
CA THR A 153 -0.12 -5.97 -7.50
C THR A 153 -1.12 -6.75 -8.35
N ILE A 154 -0.98 -6.74 -9.68
CA ILE A 154 -1.82 -7.53 -10.59
C ILE A 154 -1.60 -9.03 -10.34
N CYS A 155 -0.34 -9.47 -10.26
CA CYS A 155 0.01 -10.86 -9.96
C CYS A 155 -0.52 -11.28 -8.58
N SER A 156 -0.40 -10.43 -7.56
CA SER A 156 -0.91 -10.69 -6.22
C SER A 156 -2.44 -10.84 -6.21
N GLY A 157 -3.15 -9.98 -6.93
CA GLY A 157 -4.60 -10.12 -7.10
C GLY A 157 -4.99 -11.46 -7.71
N TRP A 158 -4.27 -11.90 -8.75
CA TRP A 158 -4.47 -13.19 -9.38
C TRP A 158 -4.11 -14.38 -8.47
N LEU A 159 -3.03 -14.26 -7.70
CA LEU A 159 -2.59 -15.27 -6.73
C LEU A 159 -3.56 -15.38 -5.54
N THR A 160 -4.11 -14.27 -5.08
CA THR A 160 -5.06 -14.22 -3.96
C THR A 160 -6.32 -15.06 -4.21
N ASP A 161 -6.72 -15.21 -5.47
CA ASP A 161 -7.85 -16.06 -5.86
C ASP A 161 -7.50 -17.58 -5.89
N ARG A 162 -6.21 -17.96 -5.73
CA ARG A 162 -5.69 -19.34 -5.93
C ARG A 162 -4.90 -19.90 -4.77
N VAL A 163 -4.29 -19.03 -4.00
CA VAL A 163 -3.40 -19.37 -2.89
C VAL A 163 -3.97 -18.81 -1.60
N ASP A 164 -3.75 -19.47 -0.48
CA ASP A 164 -4.13 -18.95 0.85
C ASP A 164 -3.55 -17.55 1.06
N PRO A 165 -4.40 -16.51 1.24
CA PRO A 165 -3.96 -15.14 1.43
C PRO A 165 -2.96 -14.96 2.59
N ARG A 166 -3.04 -15.79 3.64
CA ARG A 166 -2.11 -15.78 4.79
C ARG A 166 -0.69 -16.14 4.36
N LYS A 167 -0.56 -17.17 3.49
CA LYS A 167 0.75 -17.59 2.95
C LYS A 167 1.34 -16.52 2.04
N LEU A 168 0.52 -15.88 1.22
CA LEU A 168 0.98 -14.76 0.39
C LEU A 168 1.52 -13.62 1.25
N LEU A 169 0.79 -13.20 2.27
CA LEU A 169 1.24 -12.16 3.21
C LEU A 169 2.51 -12.57 3.94
N PHE A 170 2.64 -13.85 4.34
CA PHE A 170 3.87 -14.35 4.95
C PHE A 170 5.08 -14.11 4.05
N PHE A 171 5.01 -14.54 2.79
CA PHE A 171 6.13 -14.37 1.86
C PHE A 171 6.42 -12.89 1.56
N TYR A 172 5.39 -12.07 1.39
CA TYR A 172 5.56 -10.65 1.15
C TYR A 172 6.28 -9.97 2.32
N TYR A 173 5.80 -10.12 3.55
CA TYR A 173 6.45 -9.50 4.71
C TYR A 173 7.84 -10.08 5.00
N PHE A 174 8.03 -11.38 4.82
CA PHE A 174 9.33 -12.01 5.04
C PHE A 174 10.38 -11.49 4.05
N LEU A 175 10.07 -11.52 2.75
CA LEU A 175 10.99 -11.05 1.71
C LEU A 175 11.26 -9.55 1.81
N ARG A 176 10.23 -8.77 2.13
CA ARG A 176 10.37 -7.34 2.41
C ARG A 176 11.33 -7.09 3.58
N GLY A 177 11.18 -7.84 4.66
CA GLY A 177 12.07 -7.74 5.81
C GLY A 177 13.53 -8.03 5.45
N VAL A 178 13.77 -9.12 4.72
CA VAL A 178 15.12 -9.48 4.21
C VAL A 178 15.67 -8.37 3.30
N SER A 179 14.87 -7.85 2.39
CA SER A 179 15.28 -6.75 1.49
C SER A 179 15.71 -5.50 2.24
N LEU A 180 14.98 -5.13 3.29
CA LEU A 180 15.31 -3.97 4.14
C LEU A 180 16.60 -4.18 4.95
N PHE A 181 16.88 -5.39 5.39
CA PHE A 181 18.17 -5.71 6.04
C PHE A 181 19.36 -5.54 5.10
N LEU A 182 19.19 -5.88 3.83
CA LEU A 182 20.26 -5.79 2.84
C LEU A 182 20.46 -4.36 2.32
N LEU A 183 19.43 -3.51 2.37
CA LEU A 183 19.42 -2.20 1.73
C LEU A 183 20.61 -1.31 2.13
N PRO A 184 20.99 -1.13 3.41
CA PRO A 184 22.12 -0.27 3.76
C PRO A 184 23.44 -0.69 3.13
N SER A 185 23.62 -1.99 2.87
CA SER A 185 24.86 -2.54 2.30
C SER A 185 24.90 -2.53 0.77
N ILE A 186 23.79 -2.17 0.11
CA ILE A 186 23.67 -2.17 -1.37
C ILE A 186 23.35 -0.79 -1.95
N LEU A 187 23.30 0.25 -1.09
CA LEU A 187 23.23 1.65 -1.54
C LEU A 187 24.65 2.17 -1.80
N PHE A 188 24.87 2.66 -3.01
CA PHE A 188 26.15 3.18 -3.48
C PHE A 188 25.93 4.48 -4.26
N ALA A 189 26.98 5.23 -4.53
CA ALA A 189 26.94 6.45 -5.34
C ALA A 189 26.47 6.21 -6.79
N SER A 190 26.66 5.00 -7.30
CA SER A 190 26.16 4.56 -8.62
C SER A 190 25.20 3.38 -8.48
N VAL A 191 24.35 3.20 -9.48
CA VAL A 191 23.39 2.09 -9.49
C VAL A 191 24.11 0.78 -9.79
N HIS A 192 24.14 -0.12 -8.81
CA HIS A 192 24.70 -1.46 -8.92
C HIS A 192 23.62 -2.51 -9.23
N PRO A 193 23.97 -3.68 -9.76
CA PRO A 193 23.02 -4.78 -9.96
C PRO A 193 22.26 -5.19 -8.69
N SER A 194 22.91 -5.15 -7.52
CA SER A 194 22.29 -5.42 -6.22
C SER A 194 21.17 -4.43 -5.87
N THR A 195 21.39 -3.13 -6.17
CA THR A 195 20.39 -2.09 -6.00
C THR A 195 19.17 -2.32 -6.92
N LEU A 196 19.43 -2.73 -8.18
CA LEU A 196 18.34 -3.09 -9.12
C LEU A 196 17.57 -4.32 -8.66
N VAL A 197 18.25 -5.34 -8.15
CA VAL A 197 17.57 -6.53 -7.56
C VAL A 197 16.65 -6.10 -6.41
N PHE A 198 17.12 -5.23 -5.51
CA PHE A 198 16.27 -4.68 -4.46
C PHE A 198 15.05 -3.96 -5.04
N VAL A 199 15.23 -3.07 -6.00
CA VAL A 199 14.15 -2.30 -6.63
C VAL A 199 13.09 -3.20 -7.26
N ILE A 200 13.52 -4.26 -7.96
CA ILE A 200 12.61 -5.24 -8.58
C ILE A 200 11.81 -5.98 -7.51
N PHE A 201 12.49 -6.59 -6.55
CA PHE A 201 11.82 -7.40 -5.52
C PHE A 201 10.93 -6.56 -4.61
N TYR A 202 11.43 -5.41 -4.18
CA TYR A 202 10.67 -4.50 -3.33
C TYR A 202 9.47 -3.91 -4.05
N GLY A 203 9.63 -3.58 -5.35
CA GLY A 203 8.55 -3.10 -6.19
C GLY A 203 7.46 -4.14 -6.38
N LEU A 204 7.81 -5.39 -6.72
CA LEU A 204 6.83 -6.49 -6.86
C LEU A 204 6.01 -6.72 -5.57
N ASP A 205 6.54 -6.35 -4.42
CA ASP A 205 5.90 -6.49 -3.12
C ASP A 205 5.20 -5.21 -2.62
N TRP A 206 5.44 -4.04 -3.21
CA TRP A 206 5.06 -2.73 -2.65
C TRP A 206 3.60 -2.65 -2.21
N VAL A 207 2.64 -2.87 -3.11
CA VAL A 207 1.19 -2.88 -2.83
C VAL A 207 0.61 -4.29 -2.90
N ALA A 208 1.42 -5.30 -3.21
CA ALA A 208 0.98 -6.69 -3.34
C ALA A 208 0.31 -7.25 -2.08
N THR A 209 0.55 -6.66 -0.90
CA THR A 209 -0.11 -7.00 0.36
C THR A 209 -1.59 -6.58 0.43
N VAL A 210 -2.05 -5.66 -0.44
CA VAL A 210 -3.42 -5.11 -0.39
C VAL A 210 -4.49 -6.16 -0.77
N PRO A 211 -4.42 -6.86 -1.92
CA PRO A 211 -5.44 -7.84 -2.31
C PRO A 211 -5.68 -8.93 -1.25
N PRO A 212 -4.65 -9.62 -0.73
CA PRO A 212 -4.86 -10.65 0.29
C PRO A 212 -5.39 -10.07 1.61
N THR A 213 -5.00 -8.85 2.00
CA THR A 213 -5.51 -8.18 3.21
C THR A 213 -6.99 -7.89 3.09
N ILE A 214 -7.47 -7.39 1.94
CA ILE A 214 -8.90 -7.15 1.70
C ILE A 214 -9.69 -8.45 1.79
N VAL A 215 -9.19 -9.54 1.21
CA VAL A 215 -9.85 -10.84 1.27
C VAL A 215 -9.93 -11.32 2.72
N LEU A 216 -8.86 -11.24 3.49
CA LEU A 216 -8.86 -11.63 4.92
C LEU A 216 -9.81 -10.77 5.76
N CYS A 217 -9.89 -9.47 5.55
CA CYS A 217 -10.87 -8.60 6.22
C CYS A 217 -12.30 -9.10 5.97
N ARG A 218 -12.62 -9.51 4.74
CA ARG A 218 -13.95 -10.02 4.38
C ARG A 218 -14.22 -11.42 4.94
N THR A 219 -13.22 -12.29 4.98
CA THR A 219 -13.33 -13.64 5.52
C THR A 219 -13.56 -13.62 7.02
N VAL A 220 -12.81 -12.78 7.74
CA VAL A 220 -12.84 -12.71 9.21
C VAL A 220 -14.10 -11.99 9.73
N LEU A 221 -14.51 -10.91 9.07
CA LEU A 221 -15.53 -9.98 9.59
C LEU A 221 -16.81 -9.97 8.76
N GLY A 222 -16.84 -10.78 7.72
CA GLY A 222 -18.00 -10.96 6.85
C GLY A 222 -18.01 -10.02 5.63
N PRO A 223 -18.73 -10.40 4.57
CA PRO A 223 -18.68 -9.74 3.26
C PRO A 223 -19.20 -8.29 3.31
N ASN A 224 -20.19 -8.01 4.16
CA ASN A 224 -20.85 -6.71 4.22
C ASN A 224 -20.03 -5.66 4.99
N ARG A 225 -19.26 -6.08 5.99
CA ARG A 225 -18.45 -5.20 6.86
C ARG A 225 -16.96 -5.23 6.56
N GLY A 226 -16.48 -6.24 5.83
CA GLY A 226 -15.06 -6.41 5.51
C GLY A 226 -14.42 -5.21 4.81
N THR A 227 -15.17 -4.50 3.96
CA THR A 227 -14.68 -3.28 3.29
C THR A 227 -14.54 -2.12 4.27
N VAL A 228 -15.48 -1.98 5.23
CA VAL A 228 -15.42 -0.93 6.27
C VAL A 228 -14.26 -1.20 7.22
N VAL A 229 -14.08 -2.48 7.60
CA VAL A 229 -12.93 -2.90 8.44
C VAL A 229 -11.61 -2.65 7.73
N TYR A 230 -11.52 -2.93 6.42
CA TYR A 230 -10.33 -2.61 5.65
C TYR A 230 -10.00 -1.10 5.74
N GLY A 231 -10.99 -0.22 5.77
CA GLY A 231 -10.77 1.21 6.00
C GLY A 231 -10.04 1.50 7.32
N TRP A 232 -10.40 0.81 8.42
CA TRP A 232 -9.70 0.93 9.71
C TRP A 232 -8.29 0.32 9.69
N VAL A 233 -8.13 -0.82 9.02
CA VAL A 233 -6.83 -1.45 8.79
C VAL A 233 -5.93 -0.52 7.95
N PHE A 234 -6.49 0.15 6.95
CA PHE A 234 -5.78 1.13 6.14
C PHE A 234 -5.42 2.41 6.93
N ALA A 235 -6.27 2.83 7.87
CA ALA A 235 -5.92 3.93 8.80
C ALA A 235 -4.67 3.59 9.63
N ALA A 236 -4.54 2.34 10.08
CA ALA A 236 -3.34 1.90 10.78
C ALA A 236 -2.09 1.95 9.87
N HIS A 237 -2.22 1.63 8.57
CA HIS A 237 -1.15 1.80 7.59
C HIS A 237 -0.67 3.26 7.51
N GLN A 238 -1.59 4.21 7.49
CA GLN A 238 -1.25 5.64 7.43
C GLN A 238 -0.54 6.10 8.71
N ILE A 239 -0.98 5.61 9.88
CA ILE A 239 -0.32 5.89 11.17
C ILE A 239 1.10 5.30 11.17
N GLY A 240 1.27 4.06 10.71
CA GLY A 240 2.59 3.44 10.57
C GLY A 240 3.51 4.23 9.65
N GLY A 241 2.97 4.67 8.50
CA GLY A 241 3.68 5.55 7.56
C GLY A 241 4.14 6.85 8.20
N GLY A 242 3.26 7.55 8.92
CA GLY A 242 3.61 8.79 9.62
C GLY A 242 4.68 8.61 10.69
N ILE A 243 4.56 7.54 11.49
CA ILE A 243 5.55 7.22 12.53
C ILE A 243 6.92 6.91 11.91
N ALA A 244 6.97 6.15 10.83
CA ALA A 244 8.24 5.83 10.17
C ALA A 244 8.86 7.03 9.48
N ALA A 245 8.06 7.86 8.81
CA ALA A 245 8.54 9.08 8.18
C ALA A 245 9.23 10.01 9.18
N TYR A 246 8.61 10.23 10.34
CA TYR A 246 9.22 11.04 11.40
C TYR A 246 10.37 10.32 12.12
N GLY A 247 10.18 9.05 12.46
CA GLY A 247 11.17 8.26 13.21
C GLY A 247 12.46 8.01 12.44
N ALA A 248 12.38 7.76 11.14
CA ALA A 248 13.57 7.59 10.30
C ALA A 248 14.34 8.90 10.13
N ALA A 249 13.65 10.05 10.03
CA ALA A 249 14.28 11.36 10.02
C ALA A 249 15.05 11.62 11.32
N LEU A 250 14.43 11.31 12.47
CA LEU A 250 15.11 11.42 13.79
C LEU A 250 16.30 10.48 13.90
N ALA A 251 16.19 9.24 13.42
CA ALA A 251 17.29 8.28 13.44
C ALA A 251 18.49 8.84 12.63
N ARG A 252 18.25 9.36 11.43
CA ARG A 252 19.28 9.99 10.61
C ARG A 252 19.96 11.17 11.32
N VAL A 253 19.18 12.07 11.94
CA VAL A 253 19.73 13.22 12.66
C VAL A 253 20.59 12.78 13.85
N LYS A 254 20.18 11.72 14.56
CA LYS A 254 20.85 11.27 15.79
C LYS A 254 22.06 10.36 15.52
N PHE A 255 21.96 9.49 14.50
CA PHE A 255 22.95 8.44 14.23
C PHE A 255 23.75 8.67 12.94
N GLY A 256 23.37 9.66 12.14
CA GLY A 256 24.08 10.05 10.92
C GLY A 256 23.63 9.34 9.65
N ASP A 257 22.84 8.26 9.77
CA ASP A 257 22.31 7.46 8.64
C ASP A 257 20.93 6.86 8.90
N TYR A 258 20.39 6.14 7.90
CA TYR A 258 19.10 5.47 7.97
C TYR A 258 19.17 3.99 8.36
N SER A 259 20.37 3.43 8.64
CA SER A 259 20.57 1.99 8.86
C SER A 259 19.70 1.46 9.98
N LEU A 260 19.59 2.18 11.11
CA LEU A 260 18.75 1.79 12.24
C LEU A 260 17.28 1.70 11.82
N ALA A 261 16.78 2.62 11.01
CA ALA A 261 15.40 2.62 10.55
C ALA A 261 15.12 1.42 9.61
N PHE A 262 16.05 1.13 8.69
CA PHE A 262 15.94 -0.03 7.80
C PHE A 262 15.98 -1.35 8.56
N TYR A 263 16.89 -1.53 9.50
CA TYR A 263 16.97 -2.75 10.32
C TYR A 263 15.73 -2.93 11.20
N THR A 264 15.26 -1.86 11.84
CA THR A 264 14.04 -1.92 12.67
C THR A 264 12.82 -2.30 11.84
N ALA A 265 12.63 -1.68 10.68
CA ALA A 265 11.54 -2.02 9.78
C ALA A 265 11.66 -3.46 9.26
N GLY A 266 12.88 -3.90 8.96
CA GLY A 266 13.16 -5.29 8.55
C GLY A 266 12.76 -6.31 9.61
N ILE A 267 13.16 -6.08 10.87
CA ILE A 267 12.76 -6.94 12.02
C ILE A 267 11.24 -6.99 12.15
N LEU A 268 10.58 -5.83 12.14
CA LEU A 268 9.12 -5.76 12.24
C LEU A 268 8.42 -6.51 11.11
N CYS A 269 8.91 -6.41 9.87
CA CYS A 269 8.39 -7.16 8.74
C CYS A 269 8.54 -8.67 8.94
N VAL A 270 9.71 -9.15 9.35
CA VAL A 270 9.94 -10.59 9.64
C VAL A 270 9.03 -11.08 10.75
N ILE A 271 8.90 -10.35 11.85
CA ILE A 271 7.98 -10.70 12.94
C ILE A 271 6.53 -10.76 12.42
N THR A 272 6.12 -9.76 11.65
CA THR A 272 4.78 -9.66 11.07
C THR A 272 4.47 -10.85 10.16
N SER A 273 5.45 -11.35 9.40
CA SER A 273 5.26 -12.50 8.52
C SER A 273 4.74 -13.74 9.26
N TYR A 274 5.18 -13.96 10.48
CA TYR A 274 4.67 -15.08 11.31
C TYR A 274 3.28 -14.80 11.90
N PHE A 275 2.99 -13.53 12.25
CA PHE A 275 1.69 -13.20 12.82
C PHE A 275 0.55 -13.30 11.81
N VAL A 276 0.77 -12.96 10.54
CA VAL A 276 -0.26 -13.06 9.50
C VAL A 276 -0.73 -14.50 9.26
N LEU A 277 0.10 -15.50 9.55
CA LEU A 277 -0.28 -16.92 9.47
C LEU A 277 -1.32 -17.34 10.53
N LYS A 278 -1.51 -16.53 11.58
CA LYS A 278 -2.47 -16.81 12.65
C LYS A 278 -3.87 -16.28 12.37
N ILE A 279 -4.04 -15.44 11.33
CA ILE A 279 -5.33 -14.83 10.99
C ILE A 279 -6.33 -15.93 10.59
N GLY A 280 -7.50 -15.93 11.21
CA GLY A 280 -8.63 -16.80 10.88
C GLY A 280 -8.49 -18.28 11.28
N ARG A 281 -7.43 -18.68 11.99
CA ARG A 281 -7.23 -20.08 12.40
C ARG A 281 -8.27 -20.58 13.42
N GLU A 282 -8.85 -19.70 14.22
CA GLU A 282 -9.86 -20.11 15.21
C GLU A 282 -11.16 -20.61 14.55
N LYS A 283 -11.44 -20.23 13.30
CA LYS A 283 -12.61 -20.72 12.55
C LYS A 283 -12.40 -22.08 11.89
N GLU A 284 -11.17 -22.54 11.76
CA GLU A 284 -10.84 -23.87 11.19
C GLU A 284 -10.87 -24.98 12.26
N LEU A 285 -10.96 -24.63 13.55
CA LEU A 285 -10.94 -25.58 14.68
C LEU A 285 -12.36 -25.84 15.27
N VAL A 286 -13.42 -25.28 14.68
CA VAL A 286 -14.85 -25.48 15.02
C VAL A 286 -15.58 -26.05 13.80
#